data_b2d99a914d803c550a5d18c6c44fa2d0
#
_entry.id   b2d99a914d803c550a5d18c6c44fa2d0
#
_cell.length_a   1.000
_cell.length_b   1.000
_cell.length_c   1.000
_cell.angle_alpha   90.00
_cell.angle_beta   90.00
_cell.angle_gamma   90.00
#
_symmetry.space_group_name_H-M   'P 1'
#
loop_
_entity.id
_entity.type
_entity.pdbx_description
1 polymer ?
#
loop_
_entity_poly.entity_id
_entity_poly.type
_entity_poly.pdbx_seq_one_letter_code
_entity_poly.pdbx_strand_id
1 'polypeptide(L)'
;MASKLKKARQGTKDSIFTHLFSIPRYQLQLYRRLHPEDKQVKVSDIETITRRCVVAQHEHNDLGLLVKGRLMILVEAQSSWSPNIVLRLMSYAVQSMMDYFQEREIFLYSNSKVECPKPELYVIFTGVRQSQPETLSFKDLFFADDNSCDLNATAHVIYYKEGNADIINQYIMFCRVFNEQVKNYGYTEKALHETLRICRDKKILLQYILQREAEIMNIMTALFDQDYVTRLYGVDQRREGKKEGMKEGKKEGINETALKLIKMGMSDDIIAEATGLSVKEIKELRKK
;
A
#
# COMPACT_ATOMS: atom_id res chain seq x y z
N MET A 1 -24.15 -6.48 -6.59
CA MET A 1 -22.89 -5.72 -6.74
C MET A 1 -21.95 -5.84 -5.55
N ALA A 2 -22.42 -5.68 -4.31
CA ALA A 2 -21.59 -5.82 -3.09
C ALA A 2 -20.84 -7.16 -2.93
N SER A 3 -21.39 -8.28 -3.42
CA SER A 3 -20.76 -9.61 -3.32
C SER A 3 -19.57 -9.79 -4.30
N LYS A 4 -19.59 -9.15 -5.47
CA LYS A 4 -18.46 -9.14 -6.42
C LYS A 4 -17.31 -8.27 -5.95
N LEU A 5 -17.63 -7.13 -5.31
CA LEU A 5 -16.65 -6.27 -4.65
C LEU A 5 -15.96 -6.96 -3.45
N LYS A 6 -16.70 -7.78 -2.70
CA LYS A 6 -16.14 -8.57 -1.60
C LYS A 6 -15.20 -9.68 -2.10
N LYS A 7 -15.49 -10.30 -3.27
CA LYS A 7 -14.63 -11.30 -3.92
C LYS A 7 -13.35 -10.68 -4.51
N ALA A 8 -13.44 -9.49 -5.12
CA ALA A 8 -12.27 -8.76 -5.62
C ALA A 8 -11.33 -8.35 -4.47
N ARG A 9 -11.88 -7.97 -3.30
CA ARG A 9 -11.10 -7.68 -2.09
C ARG A 9 -10.40 -8.90 -1.47
N GLN A 10 -10.86 -10.12 -1.73
CA GLN A 10 -10.19 -11.35 -1.27
C GLN A 10 -9.03 -11.80 -2.16
N GLY A 11 -8.96 -11.35 -3.43
CA GLY A 11 -7.89 -11.69 -4.38
C GLY A 11 -6.58 -10.90 -4.21
N THR A 12 -6.53 -9.90 -3.33
CA THR A 12 -5.36 -9.04 -3.09
C THR A 12 -4.19 -9.73 -2.39
N LYS A 13 -4.31 -11.01 -2.07
CA LYS A 13 -3.31 -11.75 -1.29
C LYS A 13 -2.13 -12.27 -2.10
N ASP A 14 -2.25 -12.32 -3.42
CA ASP A 14 -1.31 -13.05 -4.25
C ASP A 14 -0.54 -12.09 -5.16
N SER A 15 0.19 -11.12 -4.57
CA SER A 15 1.15 -10.36 -5.35
C SER A 15 2.30 -11.27 -5.80
N ILE A 16 2.93 -10.96 -6.91
CA ILE A 16 4.13 -11.67 -7.37
C ILE A 16 5.21 -11.66 -6.28
N PHE A 17 5.28 -10.59 -5.48
CA PHE A 17 6.19 -10.50 -4.35
C PHE A 17 5.91 -11.58 -3.29
N THR A 18 4.67 -11.64 -2.81
CA THR A 18 4.25 -12.62 -1.80
C THR A 18 4.40 -14.05 -2.32
N HIS A 19 4.02 -14.28 -3.58
CA HIS A 19 4.16 -15.60 -4.19
C HIS A 19 5.63 -16.02 -4.37
N LEU A 20 6.50 -15.13 -4.85
CA LEU A 20 7.94 -15.39 -4.99
C LEU A 20 8.55 -15.75 -3.63
N PHE A 21 8.27 -14.92 -2.61
CA PHE A 21 8.85 -15.09 -1.27
C PHE A 21 8.03 -16.00 -0.34
N SER A 22 6.96 -16.64 -0.83
CA SER A 22 6.38 -17.80 -0.18
C SER A 22 7.24 -19.09 -0.38
N ILE A 23 8.15 -19.06 -1.36
CA ILE A 23 9.01 -20.20 -1.69
C ILE A 23 10.28 -20.16 -0.81
N PRO A 24 10.53 -21.17 0.02
CA PRO A 24 11.58 -21.14 1.03
C PRO A 24 12.99 -20.82 0.53
N ARG A 25 13.36 -21.30 -0.67
CA ARG A 25 14.67 -20.98 -1.26
C ARG A 25 14.85 -19.50 -1.57
N TYR A 26 13.76 -18.77 -1.92
CA TYR A 26 13.83 -17.33 -2.21
C TYR A 26 13.78 -16.51 -0.94
N GLN A 27 13.13 -17.00 0.12
CA GLN A 27 13.25 -16.41 1.46
C GLN A 27 14.70 -16.43 1.96
N LEU A 28 15.39 -17.57 1.78
CA LEU A 28 16.80 -17.66 2.13
C LEU A 28 17.67 -16.73 1.29
N GLN A 29 17.40 -16.57 0.00
CA GLN A 29 18.11 -15.63 -0.85
C GLN A 29 17.86 -14.18 -0.42
N LEU A 30 16.60 -13.84 -0.07
CA LEU A 30 16.24 -12.54 0.49
C LEU A 30 17.01 -12.30 1.79
N TYR A 31 16.93 -13.23 2.74
CA TYR A 31 17.65 -13.12 4.01
C TYR A 31 19.16 -12.88 3.81
N ARG A 32 19.82 -13.69 2.98
CA ARG A 32 21.25 -13.55 2.68
C ARG A 32 21.61 -12.24 1.97
N ARG A 33 20.67 -11.64 1.28
CA ARG A 33 20.85 -10.30 0.69
C ARG A 33 20.75 -9.20 1.74
N LEU A 34 19.89 -9.36 2.73
CA LEU A 34 19.73 -8.42 3.86
C LEU A 34 20.86 -8.59 4.89
N HIS A 35 21.32 -9.82 5.11
CA HIS A 35 22.32 -10.24 6.08
C HIS A 35 23.45 -11.02 5.42
N PRO A 36 24.31 -10.38 4.61
CA PRO A 36 25.39 -11.06 3.88
C PRO A 36 26.46 -11.65 4.81
N GLU A 37 26.53 -11.17 6.06
CA GLU A 37 27.42 -11.65 7.10
C GLU A 37 27.00 -13.02 7.69
N ASP A 38 25.69 -13.32 7.75
CA ASP A 38 25.18 -14.58 8.28
C ASP A 38 24.95 -15.63 7.18
N LYS A 39 26.04 -16.34 6.84
CA LYS A 39 26.01 -17.41 5.85
C LYS A 39 25.51 -18.76 6.39
N GLN A 40 25.33 -18.88 7.71
CA GLN A 40 25.01 -20.16 8.35
C GLN A 40 23.51 -20.45 8.36
N VAL A 41 22.65 -19.45 8.18
CA VAL A 41 21.20 -19.63 8.16
C VAL A 41 20.79 -20.56 7.01
N LYS A 42 19.94 -21.53 7.35
CA LYS A 42 19.32 -22.49 6.45
C LYS A 42 17.84 -22.17 6.27
N VAL A 43 17.23 -22.79 5.26
CA VAL A 43 15.80 -22.69 5.01
C VAL A 43 14.96 -23.08 6.23
N SER A 44 15.38 -24.10 6.97
CA SER A 44 14.70 -24.58 8.19
C SER A 44 14.71 -23.58 9.36
N ASP A 45 15.56 -22.56 9.29
CA ASP A 45 15.70 -21.56 10.35
C ASP A 45 14.76 -20.35 10.12
N ILE A 46 14.04 -20.34 8.98
CA ILE A 46 13.18 -19.24 8.55
C ILE A 46 11.72 -19.71 8.62
N GLU A 47 10.94 -19.02 9.43
CA GLU A 47 9.49 -19.17 9.55
C GLU A 47 8.79 -17.98 8.91
N THR A 48 7.76 -18.22 8.09
CA THR A 48 6.94 -17.15 7.52
C THR A 48 5.86 -16.74 8.53
N ILE A 49 5.88 -15.48 8.93
CA ILE A 49 4.93 -14.89 9.89
C ILE A 49 4.01 -13.84 9.25
N THR A 50 3.92 -13.85 7.91
CA THR A 50 3.04 -12.92 7.17
C THR A 50 1.58 -13.16 7.57
N ARG A 51 0.93 -12.16 8.15
CA ARG A 51 -0.46 -12.23 8.59
C ARG A 51 -1.27 -11.01 8.17
N ARG A 52 -2.60 -11.17 8.20
CA ARG A 52 -3.53 -10.08 7.92
C ARG A 52 -3.62 -9.15 9.11
N CYS A 53 -3.36 -7.88 8.91
CA CYS A 53 -3.70 -6.86 9.89
C CYS A 53 -5.22 -6.71 9.97
N VAL A 54 -5.81 -7.01 11.14
CA VAL A 54 -7.28 -6.97 11.37
C VAL A 54 -7.77 -5.53 11.52
N VAL A 55 -6.90 -4.60 11.93
CA VAL A 55 -7.24 -3.23 12.34
C VAL A 55 -7.41 -2.28 11.14
N ALA A 56 -6.71 -2.49 10.05
CA ALA A 56 -6.90 -1.72 8.83
C ALA A 56 -7.64 -2.59 7.81
N GLN A 57 -8.81 -2.14 7.33
CA GLN A 57 -9.55 -2.80 6.25
C GLN A 57 -8.75 -2.88 4.92
N HIS A 58 -7.50 -2.42 4.92
CA HIS A 58 -6.50 -2.49 3.86
C HIS A 58 -5.22 -3.12 4.41
N GLU A 59 -4.92 -4.24 3.92
CA GLU A 59 -4.05 -5.34 4.21
C GLU A 59 -2.55 -5.04 4.00
N HIS A 60 -1.75 -5.65 4.84
CA HIS A 60 -0.54 -6.44 4.62
C HIS A 60 0.80 -5.69 4.70
N ASN A 61 1.67 -6.17 5.62
CA ASN A 61 3.05 -6.29 5.23
C ASN A 61 3.10 -7.35 4.12
N ASP A 62 3.80 -7.05 3.05
CA ASP A 62 3.90 -7.98 1.93
C ASP A 62 4.60 -9.29 2.34
N LEU A 63 5.52 -9.23 3.30
CA LEU A 63 6.25 -10.37 3.83
C LEU A 63 6.74 -10.14 5.26
N GLY A 64 6.51 -11.13 6.13
CA GLY A 64 7.10 -11.23 7.46
C GLY A 64 7.85 -12.55 7.62
N LEU A 65 9.09 -12.51 8.10
CA LEU A 65 9.94 -13.65 8.36
C LEU A 65 10.44 -13.62 9.81
N LEU A 66 10.38 -14.75 10.49
CA LEU A 66 11.02 -14.96 11.77
C LEU A 66 12.22 -15.89 11.58
N VAL A 67 13.41 -15.43 11.92
CA VAL A 67 14.64 -16.17 11.71
C VAL A 67 15.20 -16.62 13.04
N LYS A 68 15.40 -17.95 13.20
CA LYS A 68 15.87 -18.59 14.44
C LYS A 68 15.08 -18.18 15.70
N GLY A 69 13.80 -17.78 15.53
CA GLY A 69 12.94 -17.34 16.64
C GLY A 69 13.36 -16.01 17.29
N ARG A 70 14.37 -15.31 16.77
CA ARG A 70 14.99 -14.13 17.43
C ARG A 70 14.99 -12.87 16.58
N LEU A 71 14.94 -12.99 15.25
CA LEU A 71 14.95 -11.87 14.33
C LEU A 71 13.66 -11.87 13.51
N MET A 72 12.90 -10.77 13.62
CA MET A 72 11.66 -10.54 12.88
C MET A 72 11.94 -9.55 11.76
N ILE A 73 11.90 -10.01 10.51
CA ILE A 73 12.11 -9.20 9.32
C ILE A 73 10.76 -8.90 8.68
N LEU A 74 10.42 -7.62 8.55
CA LEU A 74 9.22 -7.17 7.88
C LEU A 74 9.60 -6.41 6.63
N VAL A 75 9.11 -6.86 5.49
CA VAL A 75 9.43 -6.30 4.17
C VAL A 75 8.15 -5.86 3.48
N GLU A 76 8.18 -4.67 2.89
CA GLU A 76 7.12 -4.16 2.04
C GLU A 76 7.67 -3.75 0.67
N ALA A 77 7.02 -4.21 -0.41
CA ALA A 77 7.35 -3.82 -1.78
C ALA A 77 6.48 -2.64 -2.22
N GLN A 78 7.09 -1.52 -2.60
CA GLN A 78 6.36 -0.30 -2.93
C GLN A 78 6.84 0.31 -4.25
N SER A 79 5.90 0.64 -5.14
CA SER A 79 6.19 1.31 -6.41
C SER A 79 6.06 2.84 -6.34
N SER A 80 5.16 3.34 -5.48
CA SER A 80 4.93 4.76 -5.26
C SER A 80 5.56 5.21 -3.97
N TRP A 81 6.23 6.38 -3.99
CA TRP A 81 6.83 6.90 -2.77
C TRP A 81 5.77 7.45 -1.82
N SER A 82 5.82 6.99 -0.56
CA SER A 82 5.01 7.54 0.52
C SER A 82 5.81 7.53 1.82
N PRO A 83 5.95 8.66 2.53
CA PRO A 83 6.60 8.70 3.85
C PRO A 83 5.80 7.89 4.89
N ASN A 84 4.49 7.71 4.68
CA ASN A 84 3.63 6.94 5.57
C ASN A 84 3.96 5.45 5.63
N ILE A 85 4.88 4.96 4.77
CA ILE A 85 5.35 3.57 4.80
C ILE A 85 5.95 3.18 6.16
N VAL A 86 6.62 4.11 6.84
CA VAL A 86 7.21 3.85 8.17
C VAL A 86 6.11 3.59 9.20
N LEU A 87 5.02 4.38 9.17
CA LEU A 87 3.86 4.17 10.06
C LEU A 87 3.22 2.79 9.83
N ARG A 88 3.09 2.38 8.55
CA ARG A 88 2.54 1.06 8.22
C ARG A 88 3.44 -0.05 8.75
N LEU A 89 4.75 0.03 8.50
CA LEU A 89 5.72 -0.96 9.00
C LEU A 89 5.74 -1.01 10.54
N MET A 90 5.63 0.13 11.23
CA MET A 90 5.50 0.16 12.69
C MET A 90 4.24 -0.59 13.17
N SER A 91 3.10 -0.31 12.52
CA SER A 91 1.84 -1.01 12.83
C SER A 91 1.98 -2.53 12.63
N TYR A 92 2.61 -2.96 11.54
CA TYR A 92 2.86 -4.38 11.25
C TYR A 92 3.82 -5.01 12.27
N ALA A 93 4.86 -4.28 12.68
CA ALA A 93 5.81 -4.76 13.67
C ALA A 93 5.14 -5.00 15.03
N VAL A 94 4.33 -4.05 15.49
CA VAL A 94 3.58 -4.20 16.74
C VAL A 94 2.62 -5.38 16.67
N GLN A 95 1.84 -5.49 15.59
CA GLN A 95 0.90 -6.58 15.42
C GLN A 95 1.62 -7.94 15.36
N SER A 96 2.69 -8.05 14.59
CA SER A 96 3.47 -9.30 14.46
C SER A 96 4.11 -9.71 15.80
N MET A 97 4.56 -8.76 16.62
CA MET A 97 5.04 -9.03 17.95
C MET A 97 3.94 -9.53 18.87
N MET A 98 2.75 -8.92 18.83
CA MET A 98 1.59 -9.35 19.62
C MET A 98 1.16 -10.78 19.25
N ASP A 99 1.10 -11.09 17.95
CA ASP A 99 0.80 -12.40 17.44
C ASP A 99 1.86 -13.43 17.89
N TYR A 100 3.15 -13.05 17.83
CA TYR A 100 4.27 -13.88 18.32
C TYR A 100 4.11 -14.24 19.81
N PHE A 101 3.75 -13.26 20.65
CA PHE A 101 3.52 -13.49 22.07
C PHE A 101 2.31 -14.38 22.33
N GLN A 102 1.21 -14.12 21.61
CA GLN A 102 -0.01 -14.91 21.74
C GLN A 102 0.18 -16.37 21.34
N GLU A 103 0.86 -16.64 20.22
CA GLU A 103 1.08 -18.00 19.72
C GLU A 103 2.01 -18.84 20.62
N ARG A 104 2.88 -18.17 21.33
CA ARG A 104 3.83 -18.80 22.25
C ARG A 104 3.37 -18.74 23.71
N GLU A 105 2.12 -18.29 23.93
CA GLU A 105 1.53 -18.16 25.26
C GLU A 105 2.39 -17.32 26.22
N ILE A 106 3.10 -16.30 25.69
CA ILE A 106 3.97 -15.42 26.47
C ILE A 106 3.11 -14.36 27.17
N PHE A 107 3.13 -14.36 28.48
CA PHE A 107 2.35 -13.43 29.30
C PHE A 107 3.12 -12.12 29.54
N LEU A 108 2.70 -11.04 28.88
CA LEU A 108 3.39 -9.74 28.92
C LEU A 108 3.30 -9.02 30.27
N TYR A 109 2.35 -9.39 31.12
CA TYR A 109 2.21 -8.83 32.47
C TYR A 109 2.96 -9.63 33.53
N SER A 110 3.84 -10.53 33.12
CA SER A 110 4.76 -11.24 34.03
C SER A 110 5.75 -10.27 34.65
N ASN A 111 6.18 -10.58 35.88
CA ASN A 111 7.27 -9.83 36.54
C ASN A 111 8.65 -10.14 35.92
N SER A 112 8.76 -11.17 35.11
CA SER A 112 10.01 -11.56 34.45
C SER A 112 10.06 -10.91 33.05
N LYS A 113 11.27 -10.46 32.65
CA LYS A 113 11.51 -9.97 31.30
C LYS A 113 11.23 -11.06 30.27
N VAL A 114 10.34 -10.79 29.33
CA VAL A 114 10.04 -11.70 28.21
C VAL A 114 11.08 -11.54 27.10
N GLU A 115 11.34 -12.63 26.37
CA GLU A 115 12.14 -12.59 25.15
C GLU A 115 11.27 -12.09 23.99
N CYS A 116 11.76 -11.07 23.30
CA CYS A 116 11.10 -10.47 22.13
C CYS A 116 12.03 -10.59 20.92
N PRO A 117 11.54 -11.02 19.76
CA PRO A 117 12.34 -11.01 18.55
C PRO A 117 12.66 -9.58 18.16
N LYS A 118 13.91 -9.35 17.71
CA LYS A 118 14.36 -8.03 17.23
C LYS A 118 13.65 -7.71 15.92
N PRO A 119 12.87 -6.62 15.81
CA PRO A 119 12.25 -6.23 14.56
C PRO A 119 13.24 -5.50 13.64
N GLU A 120 13.23 -5.84 12.36
CA GLU A 120 13.92 -5.11 11.30
C GLU A 120 12.93 -4.80 10.18
N LEU A 121 12.92 -3.54 9.74
CA LEU A 121 11.93 -3.02 8.81
C LEU A 121 12.60 -2.68 7.48
N TYR A 122 12.07 -3.23 6.38
CA TYR A 122 12.62 -3.03 5.05
C TYR A 122 11.54 -2.59 4.05
N VAL A 123 11.94 -1.70 3.15
CA VAL A 123 11.14 -1.28 1.99
C VAL A 123 11.92 -1.62 0.73
N ILE A 124 11.36 -2.44 -0.15
CA ILE A 124 11.89 -2.65 -1.49
C ILE A 124 11.18 -1.68 -2.42
N PHE A 125 11.89 -0.65 -2.87
CA PHE A 125 11.31 0.37 -3.75
C PHE A 125 11.49 -0.03 -5.22
N THR A 126 10.38 -0.38 -5.87
CA THR A 126 10.37 -0.85 -7.27
C THR A 126 10.21 0.29 -8.28
N GLY A 127 9.85 1.49 -7.82
CA GLY A 127 9.69 2.69 -8.65
C GLY A 127 11.02 3.33 -9.07
N VAL A 128 10.90 4.52 -9.64
CA VAL A 128 12.05 5.37 -10.02
C VAL A 128 11.94 6.70 -9.28
N ARG A 129 13.04 7.14 -8.66
CA ARG A 129 13.13 8.46 -8.04
C ARG A 129 14.58 8.97 -8.01
N GLN A 130 14.74 10.29 -7.97
CA GLN A 130 16.06 10.92 -7.93
C GLN A 130 16.71 10.81 -6.54
N SER A 131 15.97 11.17 -5.49
CA SER A 131 16.45 11.05 -4.12
C SER A 131 16.22 9.63 -3.61
N GLN A 132 17.27 8.97 -3.15
CA GLN A 132 17.27 7.58 -2.68
C GLN A 132 17.80 7.49 -1.24
N PRO A 133 17.02 7.95 -0.23
CA PRO A 133 17.45 7.80 1.16
C PRO A 133 17.57 6.31 1.49
N GLU A 134 18.66 5.92 2.14
CA GLU A 134 18.89 4.52 2.55
C GLU A 134 18.03 4.10 3.72
N THR A 135 17.57 5.09 4.51
CA THR A 135 16.72 4.86 5.68
C THR A 135 15.59 5.89 5.75
N LEU A 136 14.49 5.50 6.36
CA LEU A 136 13.37 6.34 6.71
C LEU A 136 13.16 6.24 8.22
N SER A 137 13.35 7.35 8.94
CA SER A 137 13.10 7.44 10.36
C SER A 137 11.72 8.07 10.60
N PHE A 138 10.91 7.45 11.44
CA PHE A 138 9.62 8.00 11.83
C PHE A 138 9.76 9.37 12.46
N LYS A 139 10.69 9.51 13.41
CA LYS A 139 10.95 10.78 14.09
C LYS A 139 11.31 11.88 13.10
N ASP A 140 12.27 11.62 12.20
CA ASP A 140 12.76 12.63 11.27
C ASP A 140 11.72 13.04 10.22
N LEU A 141 10.83 12.13 9.84
CA LEU A 141 9.79 12.40 8.83
C LEU A 141 8.59 13.17 9.37
N PHE A 142 8.22 12.95 10.64
CA PHE A 142 6.98 13.48 11.20
C PHE A 142 7.21 14.50 12.31
N PHE A 143 8.38 14.51 12.95
CA PHE A 143 8.72 15.30 14.13
C PHE A 143 10.14 15.87 14.06
N ALA A 144 10.62 16.25 12.87
CA ALA A 144 11.99 16.73 12.66
C ALA A 144 12.37 17.90 13.56
N ASP A 145 11.43 18.80 13.85
CA ASP A 145 11.61 19.97 14.67
C ASP A 145 11.29 19.72 16.16
N ASP A 146 10.85 18.51 16.52
CA ASP A 146 10.47 18.13 17.88
C ASP A 146 11.36 17.00 18.42
N ASN A 147 12.34 17.39 19.24
CA ASN A 147 13.24 16.44 19.89
C ASN A 147 12.60 15.67 21.06
N SER A 148 11.38 16.02 21.47
CA SER A 148 10.69 15.39 22.60
C SER A 148 9.95 14.08 22.24
N CYS A 149 9.93 13.70 20.96
CA CYS A 149 9.30 12.45 20.52
C CYS A 149 10.09 11.23 21.01
N ASP A 150 9.51 10.47 21.93
CA ASP A 150 10.15 9.28 22.54
C ASP A 150 10.09 8.04 21.63
N LEU A 151 9.11 7.99 20.71
CA LEU A 151 8.95 6.86 19.82
C LEU A 151 9.70 7.08 18.51
N ASN A 152 10.49 6.09 18.11
CA ASN A 152 11.11 6.08 16.78
C ASN A 152 11.16 4.67 16.21
N ALA A 153 11.05 4.58 14.88
CA ALA A 153 11.33 3.38 14.10
C ALA A 153 12.07 3.80 12.82
N THR A 154 13.00 2.95 12.40
CA THR A 154 13.78 3.17 11.18
C THR A 154 13.53 2.01 10.22
N ALA A 155 13.11 2.33 9.00
CA ALA A 155 13.00 1.39 7.90
C ALA A 155 14.17 1.55 6.93
N HIS A 156 14.78 0.45 6.52
CA HIS A 156 15.83 0.42 5.50
C HIS A 156 15.21 0.37 4.12
N VAL A 157 15.66 1.22 3.20
CA VAL A 157 15.11 1.29 1.84
C VAL A 157 16.09 0.68 0.86
N ILE A 158 15.62 -0.28 0.08
CA ILE A 158 16.42 -0.99 -0.91
C ILE A 158 15.96 -0.56 -2.30
N TYR A 159 16.91 -0.06 -3.07
CA TYR A 159 16.74 0.34 -4.46
C TYR A 159 17.45 -0.62 -5.41
N TYR A 160 17.04 -0.57 -6.66
CA TYR A 160 17.77 -1.24 -7.73
C TYR A 160 19.22 -0.73 -7.83
N LYS A 161 20.16 -1.66 -7.87
CA LYS A 161 21.59 -1.35 -8.12
C LYS A 161 22.04 -2.04 -9.39
N GLU A 162 22.54 -1.27 -10.35
CA GLU A 162 23.05 -1.81 -11.61
C GLU A 162 24.22 -2.78 -11.37
N GLY A 163 24.30 -3.82 -12.19
CA GLY A 163 25.34 -4.86 -12.07
C GLY A 163 25.11 -5.89 -10.96
N ASN A 164 24.10 -5.75 -10.14
CA ASN A 164 23.78 -6.70 -9.07
C ASN A 164 22.71 -7.69 -9.52
N ALA A 165 22.96 -9.00 -9.40
CA ALA A 165 22.07 -10.06 -9.85
C ALA A 165 21.33 -10.77 -8.70
N ASP A 166 21.28 -10.15 -7.50
CA ASP A 166 20.56 -10.73 -6.37
C ASP A 166 19.04 -10.78 -6.59
N ILE A 167 18.37 -11.54 -5.74
CA ILE A 167 16.92 -11.80 -5.86
C ILE A 167 16.08 -10.52 -5.77
N ILE A 168 16.49 -9.52 -4.99
CA ILE A 168 15.77 -8.24 -4.86
C ILE A 168 15.89 -7.45 -6.15
N ASN A 169 17.08 -7.34 -6.72
CA ASN A 169 17.30 -6.67 -7.98
C ASN A 169 16.56 -7.35 -9.14
N GLN A 170 16.53 -8.68 -9.16
CA GLN A 170 15.75 -9.42 -10.16
C GLN A 170 14.25 -9.14 -10.02
N TYR A 171 13.73 -9.08 -8.79
CA TYR A 171 12.33 -8.72 -8.54
C TYR A 171 12.02 -7.27 -8.99
N ILE A 172 12.88 -6.29 -8.65
CA ILE A 172 12.69 -4.90 -9.08
C ILE A 172 12.72 -4.80 -10.62
N MET A 173 13.64 -5.51 -11.27
CA MET A 173 13.69 -5.55 -12.74
C MET A 173 12.43 -6.18 -13.35
N PHE A 174 11.91 -7.26 -12.77
CA PHE A 174 10.65 -7.84 -13.17
C PHE A 174 9.51 -6.81 -13.12
N CYS A 175 9.39 -6.07 -12.01
CA CYS A 175 8.39 -5.00 -11.85
C CYS A 175 8.55 -3.88 -12.90
N ARG A 176 9.79 -3.51 -13.22
CA ARG A 176 10.07 -2.49 -14.27
C ARG A 176 9.64 -2.95 -15.64
N VAL A 177 10.02 -4.18 -16.02
CA VAL A 177 9.59 -4.78 -17.30
C VAL A 177 8.07 -4.85 -17.36
N PHE A 178 7.42 -5.34 -16.31
CA PHE A 178 5.97 -5.40 -16.22
C PHE A 178 5.31 -4.02 -16.42
N ASN A 179 5.74 -2.99 -15.68
CA ASN A 179 5.20 -1.64 -15.80
C ASN A 179 5.41 -1.05 -17.20
N GLU A 180 6.52 -1.34 -17.85
CA GLU A 180 6.80 -0.93 -19.23
C GLU A 180 5.83 -1.60 -20.22
N GLN A 181 5.59 -2.91 -20.09
CA GLN A 181 4.67 -3.62 -20.95
C GLN A 181 3.21 -3.17 -20.74
N VAL A 182 2.82 -2.92 -19.48
CA VAL A 182 1.51 -2.33 -19.18
C VAL A 182 1.35 -0.92 -19.78
N LYS A 183 2.43 -0.14 -19.79
CA LYS A 183 2.42 1.19 -20.44
C LYS A 183 2.24 1.07 -21.97
N ASN A 184 2.83 0.05 -22.59
CA ASN A 184 2.81 -0.14 -24.04
C ASN A 184 1.50 -0.79 -24.54
N TYR A 185 0.96 -1.74 -23.80
CA TYR A 185 -0.16 -2.59 -24.24
C TYR A 185 -1.41 -2.50 -23.35
N GLY A 186 -1.37 -1.66 -22.33
CA GLY A 186 -2.42 -1.63 -21.31
C GLY A 186 -2.43 -2.88 -20.43
N TYR A 187 -3.49 -3.03 -19.63
CA TYR A 187 -3.71 -4.21 -18.79
C TYR A 187 -4.33 -5.33 -19.64
N THR A 188 -3.50 -6.03 -20.38
CA THR A 188 -3.90 -7.06 -21.34
C THR A 188 -3.03 -8.31 -21.21
N GLU A 189 -3.55 -9.47 -21.66
CA GLU A 189 -2.77 -10.71 -21.73
C GLU A 189 -1.48 -10.54 -22.55
N LYS A 190 -1.50 -9.69 -23.58
CA LYS A 190 -0.32 -9.37 -24.37
C LYS A 190 0.78 -8.76 -23.52
N ALA A 191 0.45 -7.81 -22.61
CA ALA A 191 1.41 -7.21 -21.70
C ALA A 191 2.03 -8.29 -20.78
N LEU A 192 1.24 -9.25 -20.31
CA LEU A 192 1.71 -10.36 -19.47
C LEU A 192 2.69 -11.25 -20.21
N HIS A 193 2.29 -11.73 -21.40
CA HIS A 193 3.15 -12.61 -22.23
C HIS A 193 4.47 -11.93 -22.61
N GLU A 194 4.42 -10.65 -23.01
CA GLU A 194 5.64 -9.89 -23.33
C GLU A 194 6.53 -9.70 -22.10
N THR A 195 5.94 -9.45 -20.92
CA THR A 195 6.69 -9.38 -19.66
C THR A 195 7.47 -10.66 -19.42
N LEU A 196 6.79 -11.81 -19.47
CA LEU A 196 7.43 -13.12 -19.23
C LEU A 196 8.48 -13.44 -20.30
N ARG A 197 8.20 -13.13 -21.59
CA ARG A 197 9.15 -13.31 -22.68
C ARG A 197 10.44 -12.51 -22.44
N ILE A 198 10.31 -11.20 -22.18
CA ILE A 198 11.47 -10.32 -21.93
C ILE A 198 12.25 -10.78 -20.70
N CYS A 199 11.53 -11.17 -19.62
CA CYS A 199 12.19 -11.64 -18.41
C CYS A 199 12.98 -12.94 -18.63
N ARG A 200 12.47 -13.86 -19.45
CA ARG A 200 13.21 -15.08 -19.86
C ARG A 200 14.46 -14.74 -20.67
N ASP A 201 14.32 -13.88 -21.68
CA ASP A 201 15.42 -13.47 -22.55
C ASP A 201 16.56 -12.81 -21.76
N LYS A 202 16.18 -11.95 -20.79
CA LYS A 202 17.12 -11.25 -19.91
C LYS A 202 17.53 -12.05 -18.66
N LYS A 203 17.05 -13.28 -18.50
CA LYS A 203 17.30 -14.16 -17.34
C LYS A 203 16.85 -13.55 -16.00
N ILE A 204 15.83 -12.70 -16.00
CA ILE A 204 15.24 -12.09 -14.80
C ILE A 204 14.29 -13.11 -14.18
N LEU A 205 14.50 -13.49 -12.92
CA LEU A 205 13.71 -14.51 -12.20
C LEU A 205 13.51 -15.80 -13.02
N LEU A 206 14.47 -16.17 -13.88
CA LEU A 206 14.32 -17.22 -14.87
C LEU A 206 13.82 -18.54 -14.27
N GLN A 207 14.44 -18.99 -13.20
CA GLN A 207 14.07 -20.27 -12.57
C GLN A 207 12.66 -20.25 -11.96
N TYR A 208 12.26 -19.10 -11.42
CA TYR A 208 10.93 -18.87 -10.89
C TYR A 208 9.88 -18.91 -12.02
N ILE A 209 10.12 -18.17 -13.09
CA ILE A 209 9.22 -18.12 -14.25
C ILE A 209 9.07 -19.51 -14.88
N LEU A 210 10.17 -20.24 -15.15
CA LEU A 210 10.11 -21.55 -15.77
C LEU A 210 9.34 -22.58 -14.95
N GLN A 211 9.38 -22.47 -13.62
CA GLN A 211 8.73 -23.43 -12.73
C GLN A 211 7.28 -23.07 -12.36
N ARG A 212 6.89 -21.79 -12.48
CA ARG A 212 5.64 -21.26 -11.95
C ARG A 212 4.88 -20.35 -12.92
N GLU A 213 5.12 -20.51 -14.23
CA GLU A 213 4.54 -19.64 -15.25
C GLU A 213 3.01 -19.52 -15.17
N ALA A 214 2.31 -20.64 -15.03
CA ALA A 214 0.84 -20.64 -14.94
C ALA A 214 0.34 -19.90 -13.68
N GLU A 215 1.02 -20.08 -12.56
CA GLU A 215 0.68 -19.40 -11.30
C GLU A 215 0.92 -17.89 -11.41
N ILE A 216 2.06 -17.49 -12.02
CA ILE A 216 2.40 -16.10 -12.29
C ILE A 216 1.35 -15.44 -13.19
N MET A 217 0.98 -16.11 -14.27
CA MET A 217 -0.06 -15.61 -15.21
C MET A 217 -1.39 -15.41 -14.49
N ASN A 218 -1.82 -16.36 -13.67
CA ASN A 218 -3.07 -16.25 -12.91
C ASN A 218 -3.04 -15.07 -11.94
N ILE A 219 -1.94 -14.87 -11.19
CA ILE A 219 -1.77 -13.76 -10.26
C ILE A 219 -1.81 -12.44 -11.02
N MET A 220 -1.06 -12.30 -12.12
CA MET A 220 -1.00 -11.07 -12.89
C MET A 220 -2.35 -10.73 -13.52
N THR A 221 -3.09 -11.72 -14.03
CA THR A 221 -4.44 -11.52 -14.57
C THR A 221 -5.40 -11.03 -13.47
N ALA A 222 -5.35 -11.64 -12.29
CA ALA A 222 -6.17 -11.21 -11.15
C ALA A 222 -5.85 -9.76 -10.72
N LEU A 223 -4.58 -9.35 -10.75
CA LEU A 223 -4.17 -7.97 -10.49
C LEU A 223 -4.73 -7.00 -11.54
N PHE A 224 -4.80 -7.39 -12.80
CA PHE A 224 -5.37 -6.56 -13.86
C PHE A 224 -6.86 -6.32 -13.66
N ASP A 225 -7.60 -7.36 -13.33
CA ASP A 225 -9.04 -7.27 -13.04
C ASP A 225 -9.29 -6.34 -11.84
N GLN A 226 -8.45 -6.42 -10.84
CA GLN A 226 -8.54 -5.56 -9.66
C GLN A 226 -8.22 -4.10 -9.96
N ASP A 227 -7.16 -3.82 -10.69
CA ASP A 227 -6.78 -2.46 -11.10
C ASP A 227 -7.84 -1.83 -12.01
N TYR A 228 -8.45 -2.62 -12.87
CA TYR A 228 -9.57 -2.19 -13.70
C TYR A 228 -10.77 -1.78 -12.86
N VAL A 229 -11.17 -2.63 -11.90
CA VAL A 229 -12.29 -2.35 -10.98
C VAL A 229 -12.00 -1.13 -10.11
N THR A 230 -10.78 -1.00 -9.59
CA THR A 230 -10.36 0.15 -8.77
C THR A 230 -10.42 1.46 -9.55
N ARG A 231 -9.98 1.44 -10.81
CA ARG A 231 -10.06 2.63 -11.69
C ARG A 231 -11.50 3.01 -12.01
N LEU A 232 -12.35 2.04 -12.33
CA LEU A 232 -13.78 2.31 -12.58
C LEU A 232 -14.44 2.93 -11.35
N TYR A 233 -14.14 2.40 -10.16
CA TYR A 233 -14.63 2.95 -8.91
C TYR A 233 -14.13 4.39 -8.68
N GLY A 234 -12.85 4.66 -8.92
CA GLY A 234 -12.29 6.01 -8.80
C GLY A 234 -12.89 7.01 -9.79
N VAL A 235 -13.21 6.59 -11.01
CA VAL A 235 -13.90 7.43 -12.01
C VAL A 235 -15.33 7.73 -11.56
N ASP A 236 -16.03 6.73 -11.03
CA ASP A 236 -17.42 6.88 -10.57
C ASP A 236 -17.51 7.80 -9.35
N GLN A 237 -16.62 7.63 -8.38
CA GLN A 237 -16.51 8.52 -7.21
C GLN A 237 -16.19 9.97 -7.58
N ARG A 238 -15.30 10.20 -8.53
CA ARG A 238 -15.02 11.56 -9.04
C ARG A 238 -16.23 12.16 -9.73
N ARG A 239 -17.00 11.36 -10.46
CA ARG A 239 -18.22 11.81 -11.15
C ARG A 239 -19.31 12.16 -10.14
N GLU A 240 -19.48 11.36 -9.10
CA GLU A 240 -20.42 11.62 -8.01
C GLU A 240 -20.02 12.86 -7.22
N GLY A 241 -18.77 12.96 -6.75
CA GLY A 241 -18.26 14.13 -6.04
C GLY A 241 -18.38 15.41 -6.87
N LYS A 242 -18.16 15.36 -8.20
CA LYS A 242 -18.39 16.51 -9.07
C LYS A 242 -19.86 16.91 -9.16
N LYS A 243 -20.78 15.93 -9.21
CA LYS A 243 -22.23 16.20 -9.20
C LYS A 243 -22.69 16.82 -7.88
N GLU A 244 -22.19 16.29 -6.76
CA GLU A 244 -22.49 16.81 -5.42
C GLU A 244 -21.93 18.22 -5.25
N GLY A 245 -20.66 18.45 -5.57
CA GLY A 245 -20.05 19.77 -5.50
C GLY A 245 -20.74 20.81 -6.42
N MET A 246 -21.19 20.41 -7.61
CA MET A 246 -21.99 21.30 -8.46
C MET A 246 -23.37 21.62 -7.85
N LYS A 247 -24.00 20.66 -7.17
CA LYS A 247 -25.30 20.84 -6.52
C LYS A 247 -25.17 21.74 -5.29
N GLU A 248 -24.13 21.52 -4.49
CA GLU A 248 -23.82 22.35 -3.33
C GLU A 248 -23.44 23.77 -3.74
N GLY A 249 -22.51 23.94 -4.66
CA GLY A 249 -22.11 25.27 -5.16
C GLY A 249 -23.27 26.05 -5.79
N LYS A 250 -24.20 25.36 -6.50
CA LYS A 250 -25.42 26.00 -6.99
C LYS A 250 -26.32 26.48 -5.85
N LYS A 251 -26.48 25.66 -4.80
CA LYS A 251 -27.28 26.01 -3.63
C LYS A 251 -26.66 27.16 -2.85
N GLU A 252 -25.34 27.15 -2.66
CA GLU A 252 -24.60 28.24 -2.02
C GLU A 252 -24.73 29.55 -2.81
N GLY A 253 -24.53 29.52 -4.13
CA GLY A 253 -24.67 30.68 -4.98
C GLY A 253 -26.08 31.28 -4.96
N ILE A 254 -27.12 30.42 -4.90
CA ILE A 254 -28.52 30.86 -4.75
C ILE A 254 -28.72 31.55 -3.39
N ASN A 255 -28.19 30.95 -2.32
CA ASN A 255 -28.29 31.51 -0.97
C ASN A 255 -27.52 32.84 -0.83
N GLU A 256 -26.32 32.95 -1.40
CA GLU A 256 -25.57 34.21 -1.43
C GLU A 256 -26.33 35.32 -2.19
N THR A 257 -26.93 34.95 -3.33
CA THR A 257 -27.76 35.89 -4.10
C THR A 257 -28.97 36.35 -3.31
N ALA A 258 -29.68 35.42 -2.66
CA ALA A 258 -30.78 35.74 -1.77
C ALA A 258 -30.37 36.69 -0.64
N LEU A 259 -29.23 36.44 0.03
CA LEU A 259 -28.69 37.29 1.11
C LEU A 259 -28.35 38.71 0.59
N LYS A 260 -27.80 38.84 -0.62
CA LYS A 260 -27.56 40.16 -1.25
C LYS A 260 -28.86 40.91 -1.47
N LEU A 261 -29.88 40.26 -2.05
CA LEU A 261 -31.21 40.87 -2.30
C LEU A 261 -31.92 41.26 -0.99
N ILE A 262 -31.77 40.44 0.07
CA ILE A 262 -32.27 40.78 1.41
C ILE A 262 -31.61 42.05 1.94
N LYS A 263 -30.27 42.18 1.81
CA LYS A 263 -29.55 43.40 2.23
C LYS A 263 -29.94 44.65 1.41
N MET A 264 -30.37 44.47 0.17
CA MET A 264 -30.88 45.54 -0.68
C MET A 264 -32.33 45.92 -0.34
N GLY A 265 -32.97 45.29 0.62
CA GLY A 265 -34.32 45.62 1.09
C GLY A 265 -35.43 45.07 0.19
N MET A 266 -35.17 44.10 -0.69
CA MET A 266 -36.15 43.49 -1.55
C MET A 266 -37.20 42.69 -0.79
N SER A 267 -38.45 42.65 -1.33
CA SER A 267 -39.52 41.82 -0.74
C SER A 267 -39.28 40.32 -0.95
N ASP A 268 -39.84 39.51 -0.04
CA ASP A 268 -39.67 38.04 -0.10
C ASP A 268 -40.18 37.43 -1.40
N ASP A 269 -41.24 38.02 -2.02
CA ASP A 269 -41.82 37.57 -3.31
C ASP A 269 -40.84 37.82 -4.48
N ILE A 270 -40.19 38.99 -4.52
CA ILE A 270 -39.18 39.30 -5.54
C ILE A 270 -37.95 38.39 -5.38
N ILE A 271 -37.52 38.13 -4.14
CA ILE A 271 -36.38 37.23 -3.87
C ILE A 271 -36.73 35.78 -4.26
N ALA A 272 -37.96 35.33 -3.99
CA ALA A 272 -38.42 34.01 -4.39
C ALA A 272 -38.42 33.83 -5.92
N GLU A 273 -38.92 34.84 -6.64
CA GLU A 273 -38.96 34.86 -8.10
C GLU A 273 -37.53 34.85 -8.71
N ALA A 274 -36.60 35.63 -8.14
CA ALA A 274 -35.23 35.75 -8.63
C ALA A 274 -34.35 34.54 -8.33
N THR A 275 -34.59 33.82 -7.21
CA THR A 275 -33.71 32.77 -6.71
C THR A 275 -34.30 31.36 -6.79
N GLY A 276 -35.63 31.25 -6.92
CA GLY A 276 -36.36 29.99 -6.86
C GLY A 276 -36.47 29.40 -5.46
N LEU A 277 -36.05 30.14 -4.40
CA LEU A 277 -36.21 29.75 -3.01
C LEU A 277 -37.68 29.96 -2.57
N SER A 278 -38.14 29.10 -1.68
CA SER A 278 -39.44 29.30 -1.03
C SER A 278 -39.39 30.47 -0.04
N VAL A 279 -40.52 31.15 0.14
CA VAL A 279 -40.65 32.24 1.14
C VAL A 279 -40.24 31.81 2.53
N LYS A 280 -40.40 30.51 2.87
CA LYS A 280 -39.99 29.97 4.14
C LYS A 280 -38.44 29.98 4.29
N GLU A 281 -37.72 29.52 3.27
CA GLU A 281 -36.26 29.53 3.22
C GLU A 281 -35.70 30.95 3.26
N ILE A 282 -36.33 31.90 2.58
CA ILE A 282 -35.94 33.31 2.59
C ILE A 282 -36.10 33.92 3.98
N LYS A 283 -37.21 33.61 4.69
CA LYS A 283 -37.41 34.03 6.08
C LYS A 283 -36.41 33.45 7.03
N GLU A 284 -35.93 32.24 6.79
CA GLU A 284 -34.84 31.62 7.57
C GLU A 284 -33.50 32.30 7.32
N LEU A 285 -33.22 32.70 6.06
CA LEU A 285 -32.01 33.46 5.72
C LEU A 285 -32.00 34.88 6.31
N ARG A 286 -33.17 35.52 6.48
CA ARG A 286 -33.27 36.83 7.16
C ARG A 286 -32.97 36.79 8.66
N LYS A 287 -33.04 35.62 9.31
CA LYS A 287 -32.78 35.47 10.75
C LYS A 287 -31.29 35.25 11.05
N LYS A 288 -30.48 34.96 10.01
CA LYS A 288 -29.02 34.81 10.10
C LYS A 288 -28.31 36.13 9.84
#